data_c0fc29486485e54ae1adc20825e36bf3
#
_entry.id   c0fc29486485e54ae1adc20825e36bf3
#
_cell.length_a   1.000
_cell.length_b   1.000
_cell.length_c   1.000
_cell.angle_alpha   90.00
_cell.angle_beta   90.00
_cell.angle_gamma   90.00
#
_symmetry.space_group_name_H-M   'P 1'
#
loop_
_entity.id
_entity.type
_entity.pdbx_description
1 polymer ?
#
loop_
_entity_poly.entity_id
_entity_poly.type
_entity_poly.pdbx_seq_one_letter_code
_entity_poly.pdbx_strand_id
1 'polypeptide(L)'
;SACQGYFACSYLRVLIDRADHDDHCPSLTHSQRLAIDFLDEICDRPEIQEKFTMKRGEILLLNNWIKLHRRTAFEDFPEPEKKRHLLRVWISMPNSRPISDAFMENYGSTQAGAIRGGIKPIT
;
A
#
# COMPACT_ATOMS: atom_id res chain seq x y z
N SER A 1 5.82 -9.22 6.84
CA SER A 1 7.09 -9.90 6.61
C SER A 1 8.22 -9.20 7.36
N ALA A 2 9.22 -9.92 7.82
CA ALA A 2 10.40 -9.39 8.49
C ALA A 2 11.67 -9.88 7.76
N CYS A 3 12.65 -8.99 7.59
CA CYS A 3 13.93 -9.29 6.99
C CYS A 3 15.04 -8.53 7.75
N GLN A 4 16.04 -9.23 8.24
CA GLN A 4 17.16 -8.66 9.02
C GLN A 4 16.70 -7.74 10.17
N GLY A 5 15.64 -8.11 10.87
CA GLY A 5 15.06 -7.32 11.96
C GLY A 5 14.14 -6.16 11.53
N TYR A 6 13.97 -5.93 10.23
CA TYR A 6 13.08 -4.90 9.70
C TYR A 6 11.73 -5.48 9.30
N PHE A 7 10.67 -4.84 9.74
CA PHE A 7 9.32 -5.15 9.31
C PHE A 7 9.01 -4.51 7.95
N ALA A 8 8.29 -5.24 7.09
CA ALA A 8 7.71 -4.68 5.87
C ALA A 8 6.32 -5.28 5.64
N CYS A 9 5.39 -4.44 5.20
CA CYS A 9 4.03 -4.82 4.87
C CYS A 9 3.63 -4.22 3.51
N SER A 10 2.93 -5.03 2.71
CA SER A 10 2.19 -4.56 1.53
C SER A 10 0.79 -5.17 1.63
N TYR A 11 -0.22 -4.32 1.63
CA TYR A 11 -1.60 -4.75 1.81
C TYR A 11 -2.53 -3.89 0.97
N LEU A 12 -3.36 -4.54 0.16
CA LEU A 12 -4.38 -3.89 -0.64
C LEU A 12 -5.61 -4.80 -0.73
N ARG A 13 -6.55 -4.61 0.19
CA ARG A 13 -7.75 -5.44 0.34
C ARG A 13 -8.50 -5.65 -0.97
N VAL A 14 -8.72 -4.60 -1.74
CA VAL A 14 -9.47 -4.68 -2.99
C VAL A 14 -8.85 -5.63 -4.03
N LEU A 15 -7.53 -5.77 -4.07
CA LEU A 15 -6.88 -6.72 -4.97
C LEU A 15 -6.98 -8.15 -4.45
N ILE A 16 -6.91 -8.33 -3.14
CA ILE A 16 -7.09 -9.65 -2.50
C ILE A 16 -8.51 -10.15 -2.78
N ASP A 17 -9.52 -9.33 -2.55
CA ASP A 17 -10.92 -9.69 -2.79
C ASP A 17 -11.19 -9.97 -4.27
N ARG A 18 -10.57 -9.22 -5.19
CA ARG A 18 -10.69 -9.48 -6.62
C ARG A 18 -10.07 -10.82 -7.01
N ALA A 19 -8.87 -11.12 -6.51
CA ALA A 19 -8.21 -12.40 -6.78
C ALA A 19 -9.01 -13.58 -6.21
N ASP A 20 -9.63 -13.42 -5.06
CA ASP A 20 -10.47 -14.43 -4.43
C ASP A 20 -11.75 -14.77 -5.20
N HIS A 21 -12.21 -13.84 -6.05
CA HIS A 21 -13.36 -14.04 -6.94
C HIS A 21 -12.97 -14.37 -8.40
N ASP A 22 -11.69 -14.54 -8.68
CA ASP A 22 -11.18 -14.85 -10.01
C ASP A 22 -10.96 -16.35 -10.15
N ASP A 23 -11.61 -16.98 -11.16
CA ASP A 23 -11.52 -18.43 -11.41
C ASP A 23 -10.09 -18.92 -11.71
N HIS A 24 -9.16 -18.03 -12.07
CA HIS A 24 -7.75 -18.35 -12.33
C HIS A 24 -6.88 -18.25 -11.07
N CYS A 25 -7.45 -17.78 -9.96
CA CYS A 25 -6.74 -17.64 -8.69
C CYS A 25 -7.25 -18.65 -7.66
N PRO A 26 -6.37 -19.22 -6.81
CA PRO A 26 -6.83 -20.03 -5.69
C PRO A 26 -7.68 -19.19 -4.73
N SER A 27 -8.87 -19.68 -4.41
CA SER A 27 -9.73 -19.02 -3.42
C SER A 27 -9.11 -19.03 -2.02
N LEU A 28 -9.38 -17.97 -1.27
CA LEU A 28 -8.97 -17.89 0.13
C LEU A 28 -9.67 -18.95 0.98
N THR A 29 -8.93 -19.57 1.87
CA THR A 29 -9.52 -20.41 2.91
C THR A 29 -10.30 -19.56 3.92
N HIS A 30 -11.21 -20.19 4.67
CA HIS A 30 -11.94 -19.50 5.72
C HIS A 30 -11.01 -18.82 6.76
N SER A 31 -9.94 -19.48 7.18
CA SER A 31 -8.98 -18.91 8.12
C SER A 31 -8.20 -17.71 7.54
N GLN A 32 -7.88 -17.74 6.25
CA GLN A 32 -7.25 -16.60 5.58
C GLN A 32 -8.19 -15.39 5.51
N ARG A 33 -9.49 -15.61 5.22
CA ARG A 33 -10.48 -14.52 5.25
C ARG A 33 -10.57 -13.90 6.65
N LEU A 34 -10.73 -14.72 7.67
CA LEU A 34 -10.77 -14.24 9.06
C LEU A 34 -9.51 -13.45 9.43
N ALA A 35 -8.34 -13.88 8.97
CA ALA A 35 -7.09 -13.17 9.25
C ALA A 35 -7.03 -11.78 8.61
N ILE A 36 -7.46 -11.64 7.35
CA ILE A 36 -7.47 -10.33 6.68
C ILE A 36 -8.59 -9.43 7.21
N ASP A 37 -9.75 -9.98 7.58
CA ASP A 37 -10.84 -9.23 8.23
C ASP A 37 -10.39 -8.69 9.60
N PHE A 38 -9.67 -9.51 10.37
CA PHE A 38 -9.10 -9.10 11.65
C PHE A 38 -8.01 -8.02 11.48
N LEU A 39 -7.20 -8.11 10.42
CA LEU A 39 -6.23 -7.06 10.10
C LEU A 39 -6.94 -5.73 9.79
N ASP A 40 -8.01 -5.75 9.01
CA ASP A 40 -8.80 -4.57 8.72
C ASP A 40 -9.42 -3.98 10.01
N GLU A 41 -9.97 -4.83 10.89
CA GLU A 41 -10.49 -4.41 12.18
C GLU A 41 -9.42 -3.70 13.04
N ILE A 42 -8.21 -4.28 13.11
CA ILE A 42 -7.09 -3.66 13.84
C ILE A 42 -6.72 -2.32 13.23
N CYS A 43 -6.61 -2.25 11.89
CA CYS A 43 -6.27 -1.01 11.19
C CYS A 43 -7.33 0.09 11.39
N ASP A 44 -8.56 -0.27 11.74
CA ASP A 44 -9.65 0.67 11.98
C ASP A 44 -9.76 1.16 13.42
N ARG A 45 -8.96 0.62 14.33
CA ARG A 45 -8.98 1.03 15.75
C ARG A 45 -8.47 2.46 15.92
N PRO A 46 -9.15 3.30 16.69
CA PRO A 46 -8.76 4.70 16.89
C PRO A 46 -7.33 4.89 17.39
N GLU A 47 -6.83 3.97 18.21
CA GLU A 47 -5.48 4.01 18.77
C GLU A 47 -4.39 3.64 17.75
N ILE A 48 -4.76 3.03 16.62
CA ILE A 48 -3.85 2.65 15.53
C ILE A 48 -3.90 3.68 14.40
N GLN A 49 -5.05 4.32 14.20
CA GLN A 49 -5.28 5.26 13.10
C GLN A 49 -4.83 6.68 13.45
N GLU A 50 -4.21 7.33 12.48
CA GLU A 50 -4.08 8.78 12.44
C GLU A 50 -4.88 9.32 11.26
N LYS A 51 -5.84 10.20 11.55
CA LYS A 51 -6.72 10.83 10.54
C LYS A 51 -6.39 12.31 10.42
N PHE A 52 -6.15 12.75 9.20
CA PHE A 52 -5.91 14.16 8.90
C PHE A 52 -6.43 14.52 7.50
N THR A 53 -6.67 15.79 7.29
CA THR A 53 -7.05 16.34 5.99
C THR A 53 -5.91 17.18 5.45
N MET A 54 -5.37 16.79 4.31
CA MET A 54 -4.33 17.56 3.62
C MET A 54 -4.91 18.86 3.06
N LYS A 55 -4.20 19.95 3.28
CA LYS A 55 -4.50 21.27 2.72
C LYS A 55 -3.72 21.49 1.42
N ARG A 56 -4.14 22.49 0.64
CA ARG A 56 -3.44 22.87 -0.58
C ARG A 56 -1.99 23.29 -0.28
N GLY A 57 -1.05 22.71 -1.01
CA GLY A 57 0.39 22.96 -0.85
C GLY A 57 1.10 22.09 0.17
N GLU A 58 0.38 21.22 0.91
CA GLU A 58 1.00 20.28 1.82
C GLU A 58 1.59 19.08 1.09
N ILE A 59 2.71 18.58 1.62
CA ILE A 59 3.40 17.39 1.11
C ILE A 59 3.38 16.34 2.22
N LEU A 60 2.92 15.14 1.89
CA LEU A 60 2.96 13.97 2.76
C LEU A 60 4.05 13.01 2.31
N LEU A 61 5.03 12.76 3.18
CA LEU A 61 6.06 11.76 2.98
C LEU A 61 5.75 10.51 3.79
N LEU A 62 5.65 9.37 3.13
CA LEU A 62 5.33 8.09 3.75
C LEU A 62 6.42 7.06 3.47
N ASN A 63 6.79 6.29 4.49
CA ASN A 63 7.51 5.06 4.28
C ASN A 63 6.49 3.93 4.05
N ASN A 64 6.22 3.61 2.79
CA ASN A 64 5.23 2.61 2.39
C ASN A 64 5.54 1.17 2.86
N TRP A 65 6.74 0.92 3.37
CA TRP A 65 7.09 -0.41 3.90
C TRP A 65 6.58 -0.64 5.32
N ILE A 66 6.28 0.42 6.06
CA ILE A 66 5.88 0.33 7.47
C ILE A 66 4.57 1.03 7.80
N LYS A 67 3.99 1.75 6.84
CA LYS A 67 2.73 2.47 7.02
C LYS A 67 1.73 2.02 5.96
N LEU A 68 0.59 1.55 6.44
CA LEU A 68 -0.60 1.41 5.61
C LEU A 68 -1.32 2.74 5.58
N HIS A 69 -1.91 3.09 4.44
CA HIS A 69 -2.67 4.31 4.30
C HIS A 69 -3.88 4.09 3.39
N ARG A 70 -4.95 4.76 3.69
CA ARG A 70 -6.14 4.77 2.86
C ARG A 70 -6.76 6.16 2.81
N ARG A 71 -7.60 6.37 1.83
CA ARG A 71 -8.42 7.55 1.71
C ARG A 71 -9.81 7.24 2.28
N THR A 72 -10.40 8.17 3.03
CA THR A 72 -11.82 8.15 3.37
C THR A 72 -12.66 8.44 2.13
N ALA A 73 -13.93 8.09 2.17
CA ALA A 73 -14.89 8.54 1.16
C ALA A 73 -14.93 10.08 1.10
N PHE A 74 -15.12 10.62 -0.08
CA PHE A 74 -15.29 12.06 -0.32
C PHE A 74 -16.18 12.26 -1.54
N GLU A 75 -16.86 13.38 -1.56
CA GLU A 75 -17.60 13.86 -2.73
C GLU A 75 -16.75 14.91 -3.44
N ASP A 76 -16.64 14.78 -4.74
CA ASP A 76 -15.92 15.75 -5.56
C ASP A 76 -16.86 16.84 -6.02
N PHE A 77 -16.33 18.03 -6.25
CA PHE A 77 -17.10 19.11 -6.85
C PHE A 77 -17.36 18.82 -8.32
N PRO A 78 -18.49 19.26 -8.88
CA PRO A 78 -18.76 19.12 -10.31
C PRO A 78 -17.78 19.96 -11.16
N GLU A 79 -17.36 21.12 -10.65
CA GLU A 79 -16.43 22.00 -11.35
C GLU A 79 -15.00 21.45 -11.35
N PRO A 80 -14.35 21.28 -12.52
CA PRO A 80 -13.02 20.67 -12.64
C PRO A 80 -11.95 21.34 -11.77
N GLU A 81 -11.99 22.67 -11.64
CA GLU A 81 -11.00 23.47 -10.88
C GLU A 81 -11.11 23.28 -9.36
N LYS A 82 -12.25 22.78 -8.88
CA LYS A 82 -12.49 22.49 -7.46
C LYS A 82 -12.30 21.03 -7.11
N LYS A 83 -12.10 20.16 -8.12
CA LYS A 83 -11.89 18.74 -7.88
C LYS A 83 -10.63 18.50 -7.08
N ARG A 84 -10.71 17.47 -6.24
CA ARG A 84 -9.56 17.00 -5.47
C ARG A 84 -8.47 16.51 -6.42
N HIS A 85 -7.28 17.11 -6.32
CA HIS A 85 -6.12 16.72 -7.10
C HIS A 85 -4.92 16.46 -6.18
N LEU A 86 -4.34 15.26 -6.26
CA LEU A 86 -3.11 14.89 -5.58
C LEU A 86 -2.12 14.34 -6.58
N LEU A 87 -0.90 14.81 -6.49
CA LEU A 87 0.25 14.22 -7.19
C LEU A 87 0.86 13.14 -6.29
N ARG A 88 1.15 11.99 -6.85
CA ARG A 88 1.86 10.90 -6.17
C ARG A 88 3.17 10.62 -6.89
N VAL A 89 4.24 10.60 -6.12
CA VAL A 89 5.57 10.22 -6.61
C VAL A 89 6.09 9.09 -5.73
N TRP A 90 6.63 8.05 -6.34
CA TRP A 90 7.35 7.00 -5.63
C TRP A 90 8.84 7.26 -5.75
N ILE A 91 9.52 7.30 -4.61
CA ILE A 91 10.93 7.62 -4.51
C ILE A 91 11.67 6.38 -4.05
N SER A 92 12.65 5.92 -4.84
CA SER A 92 13.62 4.91 -4.42
C SER A 92 14.80 5.60 -3.76
N MET A 93 15.03 5.26 -2.48
CA MET A 93 16.13 5.81 -1.72
C MET A 93 17.37 4.91 -1.81
N PRO A 94 18.55 5.45 -2.12
CA PRO A 94 19.79 4.65 -2.23
C PRO A 94 20.18 3.97 -0.92
N ASN A 95 19.76 4.49 0.22
CA ASN A 95 19.96 3.91 1.54
C ASN A 95 18.73 3.12 2.03
N SER A 96 17.84 2.69 1.12
CA SER A 96 16.71 1.85 1.51
C SER A 96 17.18 0.48 2.01
N ARG A 97 16.46 -0.05 2.98
CA ARG A 97 16.76 -1.35 3.60
C ARG A 97 16.40 -2.53 2.69
N PRO A 98 16.97 -3.73 2.90
CA PRO A 98 16.48 -4.94 2.24
C PRO A 98 15.05 -5.28 2.71
N ILE A 99 14.35 -6.03 1.88
CA ILE A 99 13.03 -6.58 2.20
C ILE A 99 13.04 -8.09 1.97
N SER A 100 12.06 -8.80 2.53
CA SER A 100 11.93 -10.24 2.37
C SER A 100 11.75 -10.65 0.91
N ASP A 101 12.29 -11.82 0.54
CA ASP A 101 12.16 -12.40 -0.80
C ASP A 101 10.70 -12.68 -1.19
N ALA A 102 9.79 -12.76 -0.23
CA ALA A 102 8.36 -12.83 -0.49
C ALA A 102 7.82 -11.62 -1.31
N PHE A 103 8.56 -10.53 -1.40
CA PHE A 103 8.21 -9.36 -2.19
C PHE A 103 8.82 -9.33 -3.61
N MET A 104 9.64 -10.33 -3.97
CA MET A 104 10.38 -10.33 -5.23
C MET A 104 9.45 -10.19 -6.45
N GLU A 105 8.39 -10.97 -6.50
CA GLU A 105 7.45 -10.96 -7.63
C GLU A 105 6.77 -9.61 -7.81
N ASN A 106 6.40 -8.96 -6.71
CA ASN A 106 5.68 -7.69 -6.75
C ASN A 106 6.59 -6.49 -7.07
N TYR A 107 7.87 -6.55 -6.70
CA TYR A 107 8.73 -5.37 -6.71
C TYR A 107 9.99 -5.54 -7.57
N GLY A 108 10.27 -6.74 -8.08
CA GLY A 108 11.38 -7.04 -8.98
C GLY A 108 12.76 -7.04 -8.35
N SER A 109 12.89 -6.57 -7.11
CA SER A 109 14.12 -6.64 -6.30
C SER A 109 13.82 -6.54 -4.82
N THR A 110 14.59 -7.28 -4.02
CA THR A 110 14.50 -7.24 -2.55
C THR A 110 15.76 -6.64 -1.90
N GLN A 111 16.75 -6.29 -2.70
CA GLN A 111 18.04 -5.78 -2.22
C GLN A 111 17.94 -4.34 -1.71
N ALA A 112 18.80 -4.00 -0.73
CA ALA A 112 18.98 -2.65 -0.25
C ALA A 112 19.42 -1.69 -1.38
N GLY A 113 18.88 -0.48 -1.39
CA GLY A 113 19.20 0.56 -2.38
C GLY A 113 18.65 0.32 -3.80
N ALA A 114 18.02 -0.83 -4.07
CA ALA A 114 17.48 -1.12 -5.38
C ALA A 114 16.22 -0.29 -5.70
N ILE A 115 16.02 0.01 -6.97
CA ILE A 115 14.76 0.55 -7.48
C ILE A 115 13.72 -0.57 -7.48
N ARG A 116 12.61 -0.36 -6.79
CA ARG A 116 11.58 -1.37 -6.56
C ARG A 116 10.22 -0.87 -6.98
N GLY A 117 9.51 -1.69 -7.75
CA GLY A 117 8.19 -1.35 -8.27
C GLY A 117 8.21 -0.17 -9.23
N GLY A 118 7.07 0.50 -9.36
CA GLY A 118 6.87 1.61 -10.28
C GLY A 118 6.51 1.17 -11.71
N ILE A 119 6.24 2.16 -12.54
CA ILE A 119 5.94 1.95 -13.96
C ILE A 119 7.28 1.80 -14.69
N LYS A 120 7.49 0.67 -15.33
CA LYS A 120 8.66 0.45 -16.19
C LYS A 120 8.34 0.97 -17.60
N PRO A 121 9.28 1.65 -18.28
CA PRO A 121 9.08 1.99 -19.68
C PRO A 121 8.92 0.69 -20.49
N ILE A 122 8.01 0.72 -21.45
CA ILE A 122 7.89 -0.33 -22.46
C ILE A 122 9.09 -0.14 -23.41
N THR A 123 10.04 -1.05 -23.33
CA THR A 123 11.18 -1.11 -24.27
C THR A 123 10.78 -1.90 -25.51
#